data_bb71d24ec80c1a88016f032539476ddc
#
_entry.id   bb71d24ec80c1a88016f032539476ddc
#
_cell.length_a   1.000
_cell.length_b   1.000
_cell.length_c   1.000
_cell.angle_alpha   90.00
_cell.angle_beta   90.00
_cell.angle_gamma   90.00
#
_symmetry.space_group_name_H-M   'P 1'
#
loop_
_entity.id
_entity.type
_entity.pdbx_description
1 polymer ?
#
loop_
_entity_poly.entity_id
_entity_poly.type
_entity_poly.pdbx_seq_one_letter_code
_entity_poly.pdbx_strand_id
1 'polypeptide(L)'
;QLLLADRVTVTACTVTEFQKQTGIPADLYCITTDAVEQIPDLYELTVPGSEVVHFFVTFSQKTVEKLNSIPVGTKALFVNMSEKMAQECITSLNQLGVNHICFIPYYPGMDEALAEGVSIAVTPDEERYVPTCIKDVINIGQRQMDCNTLVEVLLKLGVSDMLESPQIKTYLESIMSNSYSFDELLGRSLRLESSFQSLIDALDIGIIGTNEQGNIFVYNKKAEKVIGFSLDYAIGRKADEIVPFLPFEECRENGQIVKDRLIRFKGIPINTSIVSVVRK
;
A
#
# COMPACT_ATOMS: atom_id res chain seq x y z
N GLN A 1 -10.56 -4.41 8.72
CA GLN A 1 -11.59 -3.56 9.37
C GLN A 1 -11.10 -2.96 10.69
N LEU A 2 -10.49 -3.75 11.60
CA LEU A 2 -9.99 -3.25 12.89
C LEU A 2 -8.96 -2.11 12.76
N LEU A 3 -8.11 -2.14 11.71
CA LEU A 3 -7.10 -1.10 11.48
C LEU A 3 -7.68 0.20 10.91
N LEU A 4 -8.73 0.10 10.11
CA LEU A 4 -9.32 1.22 9.38
C LEU A 4 -10.53 1.82 10.10
N ALA A 5 -10.93 1.22 11.23
CA ALA A 5 -12.01 1.66 12.11
C ALA A 5 -13.30 2.05 11.36
N ASP A 6 -13.90 3.16 11.73
CA ASP A 6 -15.16 3.65 11.14
C ASP A 6 -14.94 4.46 9.83
N ARG A 7 -13.71 4.60 9.37
CA ARG A 7 -13.35 5.37 8.16
C ARG A 7 -13.65 4.61 6.87
N VAL A 8 -13.70 3.25 6.94
CA VAL A 8 -13.80 2.39 5.76
C VAL A 8 -14.75 1.23 6.06
N THR A 9 -15.70 0.99 5.15
CA THR A 9 -16.51 -0.22 5.16
C THR A 9 -15.81 -1.30 4.36
N VAL A 10 -15.57 -2.46 4.97
CA VAL A 10 -14.90 -3.59 4.32
C VAL A 10 -15.93 -4.70 4.11
N THR A 11 -16.10 -5.12 2.86
CA THR A 11 -16.90 -6.29 2.48
C THR A 11 -15.97 -7.37 1.94
N ALA A 12 -16.00 -8.55 2.54
CA ALA A 12 -15.28 -9.71 2.03
C ALA A 12 -16.22 -10.58 1.21
N CYS A 13 -15.76 -11.06 0.07
CA CYS A 13 -16.47 -12.02 -0.76
C CYS A 13 -15.51 -13.09 -1.27
N THR A 14 -16.04 -14.27 -1.51
CA THR A 14 -15.28 -15.35 -2.16
C THR A 14 -15.20 -15.10 -3.67
N VAL A 15 -14.22 -15.74 -4.33
CA VAL A 15 -14.07 -15.70 -5.79
C VAL A 15 -15.39 -16.08 -6.49
N THR A 16 -16.06 -17.11 -6.00
CA THR A 16 -17.34 -17.60 -6.57
C THR A 16 -18.48 -16.59 -6.40
N GLU A 17 -18.54 -15.89 -5.26
CA GLU A 17 -19.53 -14.82 -5.03
C GLU A 17 -19.27 -13.63 -5.93
N PHE A 18 -18.00 -13.24 -6.06
CA PHE A 18 -17.60 -12.13 -6.91
C PHE A 18 -17.92 -12.38 -8.40
N GLN A 19 -17.67 -13.61 -8.89
CA GLN A 19 -18.04 -14.00 -10.26
C GLN A 19 -19.55 -13.94 -10.53
N LYS A 20 -20.37 -14.23 -9.53
CA LYS A 20 -21.85 -14.19 -9.66
C LYS A 20 -22.44 -12.79 -9.60
N GLN A 21 -21.73 -11.86 -9.00
CA GLN A 21 -22.17 -10.49 -8.74
C GLN A 21 -21.25 -9.50 -9.47
N THR A 22 -21.32 -9.47 -10.80
CA THR A 22 -20.57 -8.50 -11.63
C THR A 22 -20.84 -7.07 -11.14
N GLY A 23 -19.78 -6.32 -10.91
CA GLY A 23 -19.86 -4.90 -10.57
C GLY A 23 -20.33 -4.60 -9.14
N ILE A 24 -19.85 -5.35 -8.14
CA ILE A 24 -20.05 -4.98 -6.72
C ILE A 24 -19.43 -3.58 -6.53
N PRO A 25 -20.22 -2.55 -6.17
CA PRO A 25 -19.69 -1.20 -6.03
C PRO A 25 -18.67 -1.12 -4.89
N ALA A 26 -17.49 -0.62 -5.20
CA ALA A 26 -16.43 -0.37 -4.23
C ALA A 26 -15.53 0.76 -4.73
N ASP A 27 -15.02 1.58 -3.82
CA ASP A 27 -14.01 2.60 -4.13
C ASP A 27 -12.65 1.94 -4.39
N LEU A 28 -12.39 0.82 -3.71
CA LEU A 28 -11.16 0.05 -3.81
C LEU A 28 -11.42 -1.45 -3.71
N TYR A 29 -10.83 -2.22 -4.61
CA TYR A 29 -10.78 -3.68 -4.55
C TYR A 29 -9.41 -4.15 -4.06
N CYS A 30 -9.42 -4.94 -2.98
CA CYS A 30 -8.23 -5.64 -2.51
C CYS A 30 -8.28 -7.10 -3.02
N ILE A 31 -7.38 -7.45 -3.91
CA ILE A 31 -7.40 -8.72 -4.63
C ILE A 31 -6.21 -9.59 -4.19
N THR A 32 -6.47 -10.80 -3.73
CA THR A 32 -5.42 -11.75 -3.37
C THR A 32 -4.80 -12.36 -4.62
N THR A 33 -3.55 -12.81 -4.53
CA THR A 33 -2.84 -13.47 -5.63
C THR A 33 -3.61 -14.68 -6.16
N ASP A 34 -4.20 -15.48 -5.28
CA ASP A 34 -5.00 -16.65 -5.64
C ASP A 34 -6.25 -16.29 -6.45
N ALA A 35 -6.87 -15.13 -6.16
CA ALA A 35 -8.05 -14.67 -6.89
C ALA A 35 -7.72 -14.30 -8.35
N VAL A 36 -6.57 -13.68 -8.58
CA VAL A 36 -6.10 -13.34 -9.94
C VAL A 36 -5.89 -14.59 -10.79
N GLU A 37 -5.40 -15.65 -10.19
CA GLU A 37 -5.16 -16.91 -10.91
C GLU A 37 -6.44 -17.70 -11.20
N GLN A 38 -7.42 -17.63 -10.28
CA GLN A 38 -8.70 -18.31 -10.45
C GLN A 38 -9.63 -17.60 -11.44
N ILE A 39 -9.46 -16.28 -11.62
CA ILE A 39 -10.29 -15.47 -12.54
C ILE A 39 -9.34 -14.67 -13.45
N PRO A 40 -9.01 -15.17 -14.65
CA PRO A 40 -8.12 -14.46 -15.59
C PRO A 40 -8.59 -13.03 -15.92
N ASP A 41 -9.91 -12.84 -16.03
CA ASP A 41 -10.51 -11.55 -16.40
C ASP A 41 -11.06 -10.78 -15.18
N LEU A 42 -10.44 -10.97 -14.01
CA LEU A 42 -10.90 -10.40 -12.74
C LEU A 42 -11.09 -8.88 -12.80
N TYR A 43 -10.19 -8.20 -13.50
CA TYR A 43 -10.25 -6.74 -13.64
C TYR A 43 -11.47 -6.26 -14.44
N GLU A 44 -11.98 -7.07 -15.35
CA GLU A 44 -13.19 -6.75 -16.12
C GLU A 44 -14.46 -6.83 -15.26
N LEU A 45 -14.39 -7.53 -14.12
CA LEU A 45 -15.49 -7.65 -13.16
C LEU A 45 -15.52 -6.49 -12.15
N THR A 46 -14.51 -5.65 -12.11
CA THR A 46 -14.48 -4.46 -11.25
C THR A 46 -15.30 -3.33 -11.87
N VAL A 47 -15.81 -2.44 -11.03
CA VAL A 47 -16.53 -1.25 -11.55
C VAL A 47 -15.52 -0.32 -12.22
N PRO A 48 -15.76 0.15 -13.45
CA PRO A 48 -14.87 1.07 -14.13
C PRO A 48 -14.60 2.34 -13.30
N GLY A 49 -13.32 2.66 -13.11
CA GLY A 49 -12.88 3.82 -12.33
C GLY A 49 -12.58 3.53 -10.86
N SER A 50 -12.88 2.33 -10.37
CA SER A 50 -12.46 1.91 -9.03
C SER A 50 -10.96 1.58 -8.99
N GLU A 51 -10.34 1.83 -7.84
CA GLU A 51 -8.95 1.48 -7.61
C GLU A 51 -8.80 -0.03 -7.31
N VAL A 52 -7.64 -0.59 -7.65
CA VAL A 52 -7.31 -2.00 -7.37
C VAL A 52 -5.97 -2.08 -6.67
N VAL A 53 -5.89 -2.89 -5.62
CA VAL A 53 -4.66 -3.20 -4.88
C VAL A 53 -4.48 -4.71 -4.81
N HIS A 54 -3.27 -5.18 -5.11
CA HIS A 54 -2.88 -6.56 -4.86
C HIS A 54 -2.61 -6.76 -3.38
N PHE A 55 -3.29 -7.74 -2.79
CA PHE A 55 -3.21 -8.03 -1.36
C PHE A 55 -2.08 -9.03 -1.09
N PHE A 56 -0.96 -8.52 -0.58
CA PHE A 56 0.14 -9.35 -0.12
C PHE A 56 0.07 -9.58 1.39
N VAL A 57 0.61 -10.70 1.81
CA VAL A 57 0.58 -11.12 3.21
C VAL A 57 1.98 -11.48 3.72
N THR A 58 2.16 -11.29 5.02
CA THR A 58 3.38 -11.60 5.75
C THR A 58 3.06 -12.31 7.06
N PHE A 59 4.07 -12.53 7.88
CA PHE A 59 3.95 -13.13 9.21
C PHE A 59 4.21 -12.10 10.31
N SER A 60 3.67 -12.36 11.50
CA SER A 60 3.97 -11.53 12.67
C SER A 60 5.40 -11.79 13.18
N GLN A 61 5.99 -10.81 13.86
CA GLN A 61 7.27 -10.99 14.55
C GLN A 61 7.21 -12.15 15.54
N LYS A 62 6.12 -12.25 16.29
CA LYS A 62 5.90 -13.38 17.24
C LYS A 62 5.92 -14.74 16.57
N THR A 63 5.40 -14.83 15.34
CA THR A 63 5.45 -16.05 14.54
C THR A 63 6.90 -16.43 14.23
N VAL A 64 7.68 -15.48 13.73
CA VAL A 64 9.09 -15.71 13.40
C VAL A 64 9.91 -16.03 14.64
N GLU A 65 9.70 -15.34 15.75
CA GLU A 65 10.35 -15.65 17.04
C GLU A 65 10.02 -17.08 17.51
N LYS A 66 8.74 -17.48 17.43
CA LYS A 66 8.29 -18.83 17.78
C LYS A 66 8.98 -19.90 16.92
N LEU A 67 9.07 -19.66 15.60
CA LEU A 67 9.74 -20.59 14.70
C LEU A 67 11.26 -20.61 14.92
N ASN A 68 11.87 -19.48 15.25
CA ASN A 68 13.30 -19.39 15.56
C ASN A 68 13.69 -20.15 16.83
N SER A 69 12.74 -20.51 17.70
CA SER A 69 13.00 -21.36 18.86
C SER A 69 13.13 -22.84 18.52
N ILE A 70 12.77 -23.25 17.30
CA ILE A 70 12.89 -24.64 16.84
C ILE A 70 14.36 -24.94 16.52
N PRO A 71 14.90 -26.12 16.94
CA PRO A 71 16.30 -26.46 16.69
C PRO A 71 16.65 -26.52 15.20
N VAL A 72 17.89 -26.12 14.89
CA VAL A 72 18.44 -26.14 13.52
C VAL A 72 18.42 -27.56 12.96
N GLY A 73 17.99 -27.71 11.70
CA GLY A 73 17.90 -28.99 11.00
C GLY A 73 16.66 -29.82 11.33
N THR A 74 15.73 -29.28 12.14
CA THR A 74 14.45 -29.94 12.41
C THR A 74 13.67 -30.10 11.13
N LYS A 75 13.17 -31.30 10.85
CA LYS A 75 12.19 -31.59 9.79
C LYS A 75 10.79 -31.29 10.31
N ALA A 76 10.03 -30.46 9.59
CA ALA A 76 8.65 -30.14 9.94
C ALA A 76 7.76 -30.17 8.70
N LEU A 77 6.54 -30.66 8.84
CA LEU A 77 5.52 -30.46 7.80
C LEU A 77 5.08 -28.98 7.84
N PHE A 78 5.00 -28.33 6.68
CA PHE A 78 4.28 -27.08 6.56
C PHE A 78 2.91 -27.36 5.92
N VAL A 79 1.87 -27.33 6.75
CA VAL A 79 0.52 -27.75 6.35
C VAL A 79 -0.31 -26.57 5.91
N ASN A 80 -0.86 -26.63 4.67
CA ASN A 80 -1.74 -25.60 4.14
C ASN A 80 -2.81 -26.24 3.22
N MET A 81 -3.72 -25.41 2.69
CA MET A 81 -4.84 -25.86 1.84
C MET A 81 -4.41 -26.40 0.47
N SER A 82 -3.28 -25.95 -0.06
CA SER A 82 -2.75 -26.36 -1.37
C SER A 82 -1.23 -26.37 -1.36
N GLU A 83 -0.64 -27.09 -2.34
CA GLU A 83 0.81 -27.11 -2.56
C GLU A 83 1.37 -25.70 -2.70
N LYS A 84 0.76 -24.90 -3.57
CA LYS A 84 1.19 -23.54 -3.85
C LYS A 84 1.20 -22.69 -2.58
N MET A 85 0.12 -22.69 -1.80
CA MET A 85 0.04 -21.93 -0.56
C MET A 85 1.08 -22.37 0.47
N ALA A 86 1.37 -23.69 0.56
CA ALA A 86 2.43 -24.18 1.42
C ALA A 86 3.81 -23.70 0.96
N GLN A 87 4.12 -23.79 -0.33
CA GLN A 87 5.38 -23.34 -0.92
C GLN A 87 5.59 -21.83 -0.79
N GLU A 88 4.57 -21.00 -1.02
CA GLU A 88 4.62 -19.55 -0.85
C GLU A 88 4.92 -19.17 0.60
N CYS A 89 4.27 -19.84 1.57
CA CYS A 89 4.53 -19.62 2.99
C CYS A 89 5.97 -20.00 3.36
N ILE A 90 6.46 -21.16 2.91
CA ILE A 90 7.85 -21.60 3.15
C ILE A 90 8.84 -20.60 2.55
N THR A 91 8.59 -20.15 1.31
CA THR A 91 9.44 -19.16 0.64
C THR A 91 9.47 -17.85 1.42
N SER A 92 8.30 -17.37 1.86
CA SER A 92 8.20 -16.14 2.65
C SER A 92 8.93 -16.27 3.99
N LEU A 93 8.78 -17.40 4.70
CA LEU A 93 9.50 -17.65 5.96
C LEU A 93 11.02 -17.71 5.76
N ASN A 94 11.49 -18.32 4.68
CA ASN A 94 12.92 -18.33 4.34
C ASN A 94 13.46 -16.91 4.09
N GLN A 95 12.71 -16.07 3.39
CA GLN A 95 13.05 -14.65 3.18
C GLN A 95 13.09 -13.84 4.49
N LEU A 96 12.26 -14.22 5.47
CA LEU A 96 12.25 -13.65 6.81
C LEU A 96 13.33 -14.21 7.75
N GLY A 97 14.23 -15.05 7.23
CA GLY A 97 15.35 -15.62 7.98
C GLY A 97 15.05 -16.93 8.71
N VAL A 98 13.85 -17.51 8.55
CA VAL A 98 13.50 -18.84 9.10
C VAL A 98 13.92 -19.92 8.09
N ASN A 99 15.23 -20.11 7.91
CA ASN A 99 15.82 -21.03 6.93
C ASN A 99 16.54 -22.22 7.57
N HIS A 100 16.47 -22.33 8.89
CA HIS A 100 17.10 -23.38 9.68
C HIS A 100 16.21 -24.62 9.89
N ILE A 101 14.93 -24.54 9.51
CA ILE A 101 13.95 -25.61 9.56
C ILE A 101 13.82 -26.23 8.17
N CYS A 102 13.88 -27.54 8.08
CA CYS A 102 13.64 -28.27 6.83
C CYS A 102 12.13 -28.48 6.63
N PHE A 103 11.45 -27.50 6.09
CA PHE A 103 10.01 -27.62 5.82
C PHE A 103 9.72 -28.54 4.64
N ILE A 104 8.74 -29.41 4.83
CA ILE A 104 8.16 -30.29 3.82
C ILE A 104 6.73 -29.80 3.59
N PRO A 105 6.37 -29.30 2.38
CA PRO A 105 5.02 -28.85 2.11
C PRO A 105 4.05 -30.05 2.21
N TYR A 106 2.94 -29.83 2.90
CA TYR A 106 1.88 -30.83 3.05
C TYR A 106 0.51 -30.20 2.87
N TYR A 107 -0.37 -30.87 2.13
CA TYR A 107 -1.71 -30.38 1.81
C TYR A 107 -2.69 -31.54 1.59
N PRO A 108 -4.02 -31.30 1.57
CA PRO A 108 -5.02 -32.33 1.39
C PRO A 108 -4.80 -33.18 0.14
N GLY A 109 -4.85 -34.51 0.30
CA GLY A 109 -4.66 -35.45 -0.80
C GLY A 109 -3.24 -35.99 -0.96
N MET A 110 -2.28 -35.50 -0.15
CA MET A 110 -0.93 -36.11 -0.08
C MET A 110 -0.91 -37.41 0.69
N ASP A 111 0.08 -38.24 0.37
CA ASP A 111 0.31 -39.51 1.07
C ASP A 111 0.79 -39.24 2.51
N GLU A 112 0.12 -39.87 3.49
CA GLU A 112 0.52 -39.80 4.90
C GLU A 112 1.91 -40.40 5.16
N ALA A 113 2.43 -41.21 4.27
CA ALA A 113 3.81 -41.72 4.34
C ALA A 113 4.86 -40.58 4.34
N LEU A 114 4.55 -39.41 3.80
CA LEU A 114 5.42 -38.23 3.86
C LEU A 114 5.59 -37.67 5.29
N ALA A 115 4.69 -38.01 6.19
CA ALA A 115 4.77 -37.68 7.60
C ALA A 115 5.64 -38.64 8.42
N GLU A 116 6.08 -39.77 7.82
CA GLU A 116 6.94 -40.71 8.51
C GLU A 116 8.28 -40.09 8.90
N GLY A 117 8.62 -40.22 10.18
CA GLY A 117 9.85 -39.60 10.72
C GLY A 117 9.82 -38.11 10.95
N VAL A 118 8.68 -37.48 10.75
CA VAL A 118 8.45 -36.07 11.10
C VAL A 118 7.62 -35.99 12.38
N SER A 119 8.07 -35.18 13.35
CA SER A 119 7.39 -35.03 14.64
C SER A 119 6.59 -33.78 14.78
N ILE A 120 6.88 -32.76 13.97
CA ILE A 120 6.34 -31.43 14.09
C ILE A 120 5.59 -31.04 12.82
N ALA A 121 4.41 -30.42 12.97
CA ALA A 121 3.72 -29.69 11.89
C ALA A 121 3.59 -28.22 12.25
N VAL A 122 3.80 -27.37 11.25
CA VAL A 122 3.56 -25.92 11.33
C VAL A 122 2.42 -25.57 10.39
N THR A 123 1.46 -24.77 10.84
CA THR A 123 0.29 -24.44 10.04
C THR A 123 -0.27 -23.05 10.33
N PRO A 124 -0.73 -22.30 9.31
CA PRO A 124 -1.41 -21.01 9.48
C PRO A 124 -2.93 -21.21 9.61
N ASP A 125 -3.39 -21.68 10.77
CA ASP A 125 -4.80 -21.98 11.10
C ASP A 125 -5.45 -23.14 10.29
N GLU A 126 -4.62 -24.04 9.68
CA GLU A 126 -5.12 -25.17 8.90
C GLU A 126 -4.89 -26.52 9.60
N GLU A 127 -5.06 -26.55 10.92
CA GLU A 127 -4.85 -27.74 11.76
C GLU A 127 -5.67 -28.95 11.32
N ARG A 128 -6.83 -28.73 10.72
CA ARG A 128 -7.72 -29.78 10.19
C ARG A 128 -7.08 -30.66 9.10
N TYR A 129 -6.00 -30.19 8.50
CA TYR A 129 -5.29 -30.93 7.45
C TYR A 129 -3.99 -31.57 7.95
N VAL A 130 -3.66 -31.41 9.23
CA VAL A 130 -2.49 -32.05 9.83
C VAL A 130 -2.72 -33.55 9.95
N PRO A 131 -1.77 -34.38 9.49
CA PRO A 131 -1.86 -35.83 9.66
C PRO A 131 -2.03 -36.25 11.12
N THR A 132 -2.90 -37.22 11.40
CA THR A 132 -3.22 -37.64 12.77
C THR A 132 -2.05 -38.27 13.52
N CYS A 133 -1.01 -38.70 12.80
CA CYS A 133 0.22 -39.25 13.37
C CYS A 133 1.13 -38.17 13.99
N ILE A 134 0.97 -36.89 13.59
CA ILE A 134 1.73 -35.74 14.13
C ILE A 134 1.06 -35.27 15.41
N LYS A 135 1.83 -35.21 16.50
CA LYS A 135 1.32 -34.76 17.81
C LYS A 135 1.70 -33.30 18.13
N ASP A 136 2.87 -32.89 17.67
CA ASP A 136 3.37 -31.54 17.94
C ASP A 136 2.95 -30.62 16.81
N VAL A 137 1.86 -29.88 17.03
CA VAL A 137 1.33 -28.92 16.06
C VAL A 137 1.61 -27.49 16.52
N ILE A 138 2.31 -26.74 15.70
CA ILE A 138 2.61 -25.33 15.91
C ILE A 138 1.69 -24.52 15.00
N ASN A 139 0.58 -24.07 15.56
CA ASN A 139 -0.25 -23.09 14.88
C ASN A 139 0.40 -21.72 14.96
N ILE A 140 0.68 -21.14 13.80
CA ILE A 140 1.29 -19.81 13.67
C ILE A 140 0.26 -18.71 13.43
N GLY A 141 -1.03 -19.05 13.45
CA GLY A 141 -2.13 -18.11 13.19
C GLY A 141 -2.20 -17.65 11.74
N GLN A 142 -3.17 -16.82 11.47
CA GLN A 142 -3.38 -16.28 10.13
C GLN A 142 -2.26 -15.33 9.71
N ARG A 143 -1.94 -15.36 8.42
CA ARG A 143 -1.07 -14.38 7.79
C ARG A 143 -1.66 -12.98 7.91
N GLN A 144 -0.83 -11.98 7.95
CA GLN A 144 -1.22 -10.58 8.11
C GLN A 144 -0.95 -9.82 6.82
N MET A 145 -1.70 -8.75 6.59
CA MET A 145 -1.45 -7.83 5.48
C MET A 145 -0.03 -7.26 5.59
N ASP A 146 0.71 -7.24 4.50
CA ASP A 146 2.03 -6.66 4.53
C ASP A 146 2.01 -5.11 4.59
N CYS A 147 3.15 -4.53 4.92
CA CYS A 147 3.32 -3.10 5.06
C CYS A 147 2.99 -2.36 3.75
N ASN A 148 3.47 -2.87 2.61
CA ASN A 148 3.28 -2.21 1.31
C ASN A 148 1.81 -2.16 0.92
N THR A 149 1.10 -3.28 1.07
CA THR A 149 -0.35 -3.36 0.82
C THR A 149 -1.11 -2.37 1.70
N LEU A 150 -0.79 -2.31 3.01
CA LEU A 150 -1.47 -1.40 3.92
C LEU A 150 -1.26 0.07 3.51
N VAL A 151 -0.03 0.46 3.22
CA VAL A 151 0.29 1.83 2.78
C VAL A 151 -0.41 2.17 1.47
N GLU A 152 -0.39 1.27 0.49
CA GLU A 152 -1.06 1.47 -0.80
C GLU A 152 -2.58 1.64 -0.64
N VAL A 153 -3.21 0.82 0.19
CA VAL A 153 -4.65 0.93 0.51
C VAL A 153 -4.97 2.29 1.11
N LEU A 154 -4.20 2.74 2.11
CA LEU A 154 -4.42 4.04 2.76
C LEU A 154 -4.25 5.22 1.80
N LEU A 155 -3.26 5.15 0.91
CA LEU A 155 -3.01 6.18 -0.10
C LEU A 155 -4.14 6.25 -1.14
N LYS A 156 -4.57 5.10 -1.66
CA LYS A 156 -5.62 5.02 -2.69
C LYS A 156 -7.00 5.42 -2.16
N LEU A 157 -7.27 5.13 -0.88
CA LEU A 157 -8.49 5.58 -0.21
C LEU A 157 -8.46 7.05 0.23
N GLY A 158 -7.32 7.75 0.07
CA GLY A 158 -7.17 9.14 0.50
C GLY A 158 -7.19 9.34 2.02
N VAL A 159 -6.87 8.30 2.79
CA VAL A 159 -6.83 8.30 4.28
C VAL A 159 -5.41 8.14 4.81
N SER A 160 -4.44 8.71 4.14
CA SER A 160 -3.00 8.63 4.50
C SER A 160 -2.68 9.20 5.89
N ASP A 161 -3.52 10.11 6.41
CA ASP A 161 -3.45 10.62 7.77
C ASP A 161 -3.49 9.50 8.83
N MET A 162 -4.11 8.36 8.49
CA MET A 162 -4.15 7.19 9.37
C MET A 162 -2.79 6.53 9.58
N LEU A 163 -1.80 6.73 8.70
CA LEU A 163 -0.44 6.23 8.89
C LEU A 163 0.18 6.71 10.20
N GLU A 164 -0.22 7.89 10.67
CA GLU A 164 0.24 8.45 11.92
C GLU A 164 -0.52 7.94 13.16
N SER A 165 -1.60 7.16 12.95
CA SER A 165 -2.42 6.64 14.05
C SER A 165 -1.64 5.60 14.88
N PRO A 166 -1.82 5.58 16.21
CA PRO A 166 -1.16 4.60 17.08
C PRO A 166 -1.48 3.15 16.69
N GLN A 167 -2.69 2.89 16.20
CA GLN A 167 -3.13 1.55 15.80
C GLN A 167 -2.34 1.03 14.60
N ILE A 168 -2.17 1.88 13.57
CA ILE A 168 -1.40 1.52 12.38
C ILE A 168 0.09 1.36 12.72
N LYS A 169 0.66 2.26 13.52
CA LYS A 169 2.05 2.16 13.98
C LYS A 169 2.29 0.84 14.74
N THR A 170 1.44 0.53 15.72
CA THR A 170 1.54 -0.74 16.46
C THR A 170 1.41 -1.96 15.56
N TYR A 171 0.51 -1.91 14.57
CA TYR A 171 0.36 -2.99 13.59
C TYR A 171 1.64 -3.17 12.76
N LEU A 172 2.18 -2.10 12.19
CA LEU A 172 3.40 -2.14 11.38
C LEU A 172 4.60 -2.64 12.17
N GLU A 173 4.70 -2.31 13.45
CA GLU A 173 5.72 -2.83 14.36
C GLU A 173 5.53 -4.32 14.69
N SER A 174 4.32 -4.86 14.57
CA SER A 174 3.99 -6.24 14.88
C SER A 174 4.22 -7.23 13.75
N ILE A 175 4.32 -6.76 12.52
CA ILE A 175 4.51 -7.59 11.32
C ILE A 175 5.97 -7.63 10.87
N MET A 176 6.35 -8.69 10.17
CA MET A 176 7.65 -8.77 9.51
C MET A 176 7.59 -8.10 8.15
N SER A 177 8.63 -7.32 7.84
CA SER A 177 8.78 -6.71 6.51
C SER A 177 9.81 -7.49 5.69
N ASN A 178 9.39 -7.97 4.52
CA ASN A 178 10.24 -8.80 3.65
C ASN A 178 11.27 -8.01 2.84
N SER A 179 11.13 -6.69 2.69
CA SER A 179 11.94 -5.96 1.72
C SER A 179 12.44 -4.61 2.22
N TYR A 180 11.68 -3.92 3.02
CA TYR A 180 12.03 -2.60 3.53
C TYR A 180 11.35 -2.40 4.88
N SER A 181 12.10 -1.94 5.86
CA SER A 181 11.48 -1.48 7.10
C SER A 181 10.53 -0.31 6.79
N PHE A 182 9.50 -0.13 7.60
CA PHE A 182 8.60 1.04 7.49
C PHE A 182 9.39 2.34 7.44
N ASP A 183 10.45 2.45 8.25
CA ASP A 183 11.36 3.61 8.25
C ASP A 183 12.03 3.83 6.88
N GLU A 184 12.35 2.76 6.16
CA GLU A 184 12.97 2.84 4.84
C GLU A 184 11.95 3.26 3.77
N LEU A 185 10.72 2.76 3.84
CA LEU A 185 9.61 3.18 2.96
C LEU A 185 9.21 4.63 3.23
N LEU A 186 9.05 5.00 4.49
CA LEU A 186 8.78 6.38 4.89
C LEU A 186 9.96 7.29 4.49
N GLY A 187 11.18 6.87 4.76
CA GLY A 187 12.39 7.58 4.34
C GLY A 187 12.52 7.70 2.82
N ARG A 188 12.05 6.72 2.05
CA ARG A 188 12.02 6.79 0.58
C ARG A 188 10.95 7.75 0.10
N SER A 189 9.76 7.72 0.70
CA SER A 189 8.68 8.68 0.40
C SER A 189 9.10 10.11 0.73
N LEU A 190 9.67 10.34 1.92
CA LEU A 190 10.19 11.64 2.34
C LEU A 190 11.36 12.10 1.46
N ARG A 191 12.24 11.18 1.03
CA ARG A 191 13.32 11.51 0.08
C ARG A 191 12.81 11.86 -1.30
N LEU A 192 11.76 11.18 -1.80
CA LEU A 192 11.12 11.51 -3.08
C LEU A 192 10.48 12.90 -3.02
N GLU A 193 9.76 13.19 -1.94
CA GLU A 193 9.15 14.49 -1.71
C GLU A 193 10.22 15.60 -1.56
N SER A 194 11.26 15.36 -0.76
CA SER A 194 12.40 16.26 -0.62
C SER A 194 13.18 16.44 -1.93
N SER A 195 13.34 15.37 -2.70
CA SER A 195 14.00 15.43 -4.02
C SER A 195 13.16 16.21 -5.02
N PHE A 196 11.85 16.00 -5.04
CA PHE A 196 10.92 16.77 -5.88
C PHE A 196 10.95 18.25 -5.50
N GLN A 197 10.86 18.58 -4.21
CA GLN A 197 10.96 19.95 -3.73
C GLN A 197 12.30 20.59 -4.12
N SER A 198 13.40 19.86 -3.97
CA SER A 198 14.73 20.34 -4.37
C SER A 198 14.84 20.59 -5.87
N LEU A 199 14.24 19.75 -6.69
CA LEU A 199 14.21 19.92 -8.15
C LEU A 199 13.41 21.16 -8.56
N ILE A 200 12.21 21.35 -8.01
CA ILE A 200 11.40 22.52 -8.34
C ILE A 200 12.01 23.82 -7.79
N ASP A 201 12.72 23.75 -6.67
CA ASP A 201 13.45 24.89 -6.10
C ASP A 201 14.69 25.29 -6.91
N ALA A 202 15.30 24.35 -7.64
CA ALA A 202 16.42 24.63 -8.52
C ALA A 202 16.00 25.34 -9.83
N LEU A 203 14.72 25.32 -10.17
CA LEU A 203 14.22 26.00 -11.37
C LEU A 203 14.17 27.50 -11.17
N ASP A 204 14.57 28.24 -12.19
CA ASP A 204 14.51 29.72 -12.18
C ASP A 204 13.12 30.28 -12.59
N ILE A 205 12.10 29.47 -12.43
CA ILE A 205 10.69 29.82 -12.62
C ILE A 205 9.91 29.60 -11.33
N GLY A 206 8.96 30.52 -11.02
CA GLY A 206 8.03 30.33 -9.90
C GLY A 206 7.00 29.25 -10.25
N ILE A 207 6.87 28.24 -9.41
CA ILE A 207 5.91 27.14 -9.59
C ILE A 207 4.90 27.18 -8.44
N ILE A 208 3.62 27.19 -8.80
CA ILE A 208 2.50 27.09 -7.87
C ILE A 208 1.57 26.01 -8.39
N GLY A 209 1.30 24.98 -7.60
CA GLY A 209 0.36 23.91 -7.91
C GLY A 209 -0.82 23.92 -6.94
N THR A 210 -2.04 23.70 -7.48
CA THR A 210 -3.27 23.62 -6.69
C THR A 210 -3.94 22.27 -6.87
N ASN A 211 -4.60 21.78 -5.81
CA ASN A 211 -5.48 20.63 -5.90
C ASN A 211 -6.83 21.00 -6.53
N GLU A 212 -7.73 20.04 -6.67
CA GLU A 212 -9.07 20.25 -7.23
C GLU A 212 -9.92 21.26 -6.47
N GLN A 213 -9.67 21.42 -5.18
CA GLN A 213 -10.33 22.40 -4.33
C GLN A 213 -9.72 23.82 -4.45
N GLY A 214 -8.64 23.98 -5.23
CA GLY A 214 -7.92 25.25 -5.42
C GLY A 214 -6.96 25.57 -4.26
N ASN A 215 -6.67 24.65 -3.37
CA ASN A 215 -5.68 24.84 -2.31
C ASN A 215 -4.27 24.57 -2.85
N ILE A 216 -3.31 25.42 -2.48
CA ILE A 216 -1.92 25.30 -2.89
C ILE A 216 -1.29 24.09 -2.20
N PHE A 217 -0.69 23.17 -2.97
CA PHE A 217 0.09 22.05 -2.48
C PHE A 217 1.52 21.99 -3.02
N VAL A 218 1.83 22.79 -4.04
CA VAL A 218 3.19 23.00 -4.55
C VAL A 218 3.48 24.51 -4.57
N TYR A 219 4.63 24.89 -4.01
CA TYR A 219 5.08 26.26 -3.97
C TYR A 219 6.60 26.29 -3.83
N ASN A 220 7.33 26.76 -4.85
CA ASN A 220 8.78 26.70 -4.82
C ASN A 220 9.43 28.03 -4.35
N LYS A 221 10.71 27.98 -4.03
CA LYS A 221 11.48 29.14 -3.58
C LYS A 221 11.47 30.33 -4.54
N LYS A 222 11.35 30.08 -5.84
CA LYS A 222 11.25 31.17 -6.81
C LYS A 222 9.87 31.85 -6.73
N ALA A 223 8.79 31.10 -6.57
CA ALA A 223 7.46 31.65 -6.31
C ALA A 223 7.45 32.47 -5.01
N GLU A 224 8.08 31.97 -3.93
CA GLU A 224 8.22 32.70 -2.67
C GLU A 224 8.89 34.10 -2.88
N LYS A 225 9.99 34.11 -3.62
CA LYS A 225 10.71 35.35 -3.93
C LYS A 225 9.89 36.34 -4.79
N VAL A 226 9.14 35.84 -5.74
CA VAL A 226 8.35 36.68 -6.68
C VAL A 226 7.09 37.19 -6.00
N ILE A 227 6.35 36.32 -5.31
CA ILE A 227 5.06 36.64 -4.71
C ILE A 227 5.27 37.36 -3.36
N GLY A 228 6.24 36.89 -2.55
CA GLY A 228 6.59 37.50 -1.27
C GLY A 228 5.88 36.89 -0.07
N PHE A 229 5.23 35.74 -0.22
CA PHE A 229 4.74 34.88 0.89
C PHE A 229 5.65 33.70 1.06
N SER A 230 5.87 33.28 2.30
CA SER A 230 6.66 32.07 2.57
C SER A 230 5.92 30.80 2.18
N LEU A 231 6.68 29.70 1.95
CA LEU A 231 6.14 28.38 1.68
C LEU A 231 5.12 27.97 2.76
N ASP A 232 5.51 28.07 4.04
CA ASP A 232 4.67 27.68 5.18
C ASP A 232 3.36 28.48 5.26
N TYR A 233 3.38 29.72 4.77
CA TYR A 233 2.19 30.57 4.73
C TYR A 233 1.28 30.21 3.56
N ALA A 234 1.83 29.82 2.40
CA ALA A 234 1.09 29.61 1.16
C ALA A 234 0.45 28.21 1.09
N ILE A 235 1.13 27.19 1.58
CA ILE A 235 0.65 25.78 1.53
C ILE A 235 -0.67 25.62 2.29
N GLY A 236 -1.62 24.93 1.67
CA GLY A 236 -2.95 24.67 2.20
C GLY A 236 -3.96 25.81 2.03
N ARG A 237 -3.50 27.04 1.67
CA ARG A 237 -4.40 28.18 1.40
C ARG A 237 -4.92 28.17 -0.03
N LYS A 238 -6.02 28.88 -0.25
CA LYS A 238 -6.57 29.09 -1.58
C LYS A 238 -5.59 29.90 -2.44
N ALA A 239 -5.40 29.46 -3.69
CA ALA A 239 -4.54 30.19 -4.63
C ALA A 239 -5.03 31.64 -4.87
N ASP A 240 -6.34 31.85 -4.89
CA ASP A 240 -6.93 33.19 -5.10
C ASP A 240 -6.64 34.15 -3.94
N GLU A 241 -6.36 33.64 -2.73
CA GLU A 241 -5.92 34.48 -1.61
C GLU A 241 -4.45 34.90 -1.74
N ILE A 242 -3.61 34.04 -2.29
CA ILE A 242 -2.16 34.25 -2.42
C ILE A 242 -1.79 34.98 -3.72
N VAL A 243 -2.46 34.61 -4.81
CA VAL A 243 -2.20 35.15 -6.16
C VAL A 243 -3.50 35.49 -6.89
N PRO A 244 -4.29 36.45 -6.37
CA PRO A 244 -5.62 36.80 -6.87
C PRO A 244 -5.61 37.38 -8.31
N PHE A 245 -4.44 37.70 -8.85
CA PHE A 245 -4.25 38.20 -10.20
C PHE A 245 -4.07 37.08 -11.25
N LEU A 246 -4.01 35.83 -10.81
CA LEU A 246 -3.94 34.67 -11.69
C LEU A 246 -5.32 34.00 -11.76
N PRO A 247 -5.85 33.71 -12.96
CA PRO A 247 -7.19 33.14 -13.14
C PRO A 247 -7.21 31.59 -12.90
N PHE A 248 -6.87 31.12 -11.70
CA PHE A 248 -6.85 29.71 -11.38
C PHE A 248 -8.24 29.07 -11.46
N GLU A 249 -9.28 29.75 -10.98
CA GLU A 249 -10.65 29.23 -11.03
C GLU A 249 -11.15 29.09 -12.46
N GLU A 250 -10.96 30.10 -13.30
CA GLU A 250 -11.35 30.03 -14.71
C GLU A 250 -10.67 28.89 -15.45
N CYS A 251 -9.39 28.66 -15.17
CA CYS A 251 -8.63 27.58 -15.78
C CYS A 251 -9.09 26.21 -15.27
N ARG A 252 -9.47 26.10 -14.00
CA ARG A 252 -9.97 24.86 -13.38
C ARG A 252 -11.35 24.48 -13.94
N GLU A 253 -12.29 25.42 -14.01
CA GLU A 253 -13.66 25.16 -14.46
C GLU A 253 -13.75 24.87 -15.95
N ASN A 254 -12.98 25.58 -16.76
CA ASN A 254 -13.06 25.51 -18.23
C ASN A 254 -12.00 24.58 -18.85
N GLY A 255 -11.08 24.02 -18.06
CA GLY A 255 -9.97 23.22 -18.57
C GLY A 255 -9.04 24.00 -19.51
N GLN A 256 -9.10 25.33 -19.47
CA GLN A 256 -8.31 26.19 -20.35
C GLN A 256 -6.86 26.22 -19.93
N ILE A 257 -5.98 26.12 -20.92
CA ILE A 257 -4.54 26.32 -20.76
C ILE A 257 -4.26 27.78 -21.13
N VAL A 258 -3.78 28.58 -20.17
CA VAL A 258 -3.27 29.93 -20.45
C VAL A 258 -1.77 29.82 -20.62
N LYS A 259 -1.26 30.20 -21.79
CA LYS A 259 0.19 30.21 -22.08
C LYS A 259 0.66 31.65 -22.30
N ASP A 260 1.87 31.93 -21.79
CA ASP A 260 2.65 33.15 -22.08
C ASP A 260 1.87 34.45 -21.88
N ARG A 261 1.08 34.51 -20.81
CA ARG A 261 0.36 35.75 -20.47
C ARG A 261 1.27 36.66 -19.66
N LEU A 262 1.52 37.86 -20.22
CA LEU A 262 2.27 38.89 -19.52
C LEU A 262 1.35 39.66 -18.56
N ILE A 263 1.70 39.62 -17.27
CA ILE A 263 1.02 40.38 -16.22
C ILE A 263 2.00 41.33 -15.52
N ARG A 264 1.48 42.40 -14.91
CA ARG A 264 2.28 43.27 -14.04
C ARG A 264 1.95 42.98 -12.58
N PHE A 265 2.95 42.52 -11.84
CA PHE A 265 2.84 42.33 -10.40
C PHE A 265 3.88 43.16 -9.66
N LYS A 266 3.44 43.99 -8.72
CA LYS A 266 4.30 44.96 -8.01
C LYS A 266 5.16 45.84 -8.97
N GLY A 267 4.62 46.16 -10.14
CA GLY A 267 5.32 46.95 -11.15
C GLY A 267 6.28 46.18 -12.06
N ILE A 268 6.53 44.94 -11.79
CA ILE A 268 7.43 44.06 -12.56
C ILE A 268 6.60 43.25 -13.56
N PRO A 269 7.00 43.21 -14.85
CA PRO A 269 6.35 42.32 -15.82
C PRO A 269 6.74 40.87 -15.54
N ILE A 270 5.74 39.99 -15.40
CA ILE A 270 5.93 38.57 -15.20
C ILE A 270 5.22 37.83 -16.34
N ASN A 271 5.91 36.90 -16.99
CA ASN A 271 5.29 36.00 -17.94
C ASN A 271 4.74 34.77 -17.17
N THR A 272 3.47 34.44 -17.38
CA THR A 272 2.78 33.36 -16.63
C THR A 272 2.11 32.41 -17.58
N SER A 273 2.18 31.12 -17.21
CA SER A 273 1.45 30.04 -17.87
C SER A 273 0.70 29.22 -16.82
N ILE A 274 -0.57 28.92 -17.08
CA ILE A 274 -1.41 28.06 -16.22
C ILE A 274 -1.81 26.84 -17.04
N VAL A 275 -1.55 25.67 -16.50
CA VAL A 275 -1.84 24.38 -17.14
C VAL A 275 -2.70 23.55 -16.20
N SER A 276 -3.86 23.10 -16.67
CA SER A 276 -4.65 22.11 -15.97
C SER A 276 -4.09 20.72 -16.26
N VAL A 277 -3.70 19.99 -15.20
CA VAL A 277 -3.22 18.61 -15.29
C VAL A 277 -4.34 17.71 -14.78
N VAL A 278 -5.07 17.08 -15.71
CA VAL A 278 -6.07 16.07 -15.35
C VAL A 278 -5.38 14.73 -15.20
N ARG A 279 -5.48 14.11 -14.03
CA ARG A 279 -5.12 12.69 -13.91
C ARG A 279 -6.11 11.87 -14.75
N LYS A 280 -5.60 11.18 -15.76
CA LYS A 280 -6.35 10.14 -16.48
C LYS A 280 -6.33 8.86 -15.65
#